data_d70c9f51eb1774a6781ee2fe31e3c061
#
_entry.id   d70c9f51eb1774a6781ee2fe31e3c061
#
_cell.length_a   1.000
_cell.length_b   1.000
_cell.length_c   1.000
_cell.angle_alpha   90.00
_cell.angle_beta   90.00
_cell.angle_gamma   90.00
#
_symmetry.space_group_name_H-M   'P 1'
#
loop_
_entity.id
_entity.type
_entity.pdbx_description
1 polymer ?
#
loop_
_entity_poly.entity_id
_entity_poly.type
_entity_poly.pdbx_seq_one_letter_code
_entity_poly.pdbx_strand_id
1 'polypeptide(L)'
;MDITQLLAFSVKNKASDLHLSAGLPPMIRVHGDVRRINVDPLDHKAVHAMVYDIMSDTHRKHYEEFLEVDFSFEIDGLARFRVNAFNQARGAAAVFRTIPSKILTLEQLNAPKIFGELEIGRAHV
;
A
#
# COMPACT_ATOMS: atom_id res chain seq x y z
N MET A 1 9.03 4.95 -7.84
CA MET A 1 8.40 4.68 -6.54
C MET A 1 7.98 3.23 -6.49
N ASP A 2 8.23 2.55 -5.38
CA ASP A 2 7.84 1.16 -5.22
C ASP A 2 6.87 0.99 -4.05
N ILE A 3 6.33 -0.22 -3.93
CA ILE A 3 5.33 -0.51 -2.90
C ILE A 3 5.92 -0.41 -1.49
N THR A 4 7.18 -0.77 -1.33
CA THR A 4 7.83 -0.69 -0.03
C THR A 4 7.89 0.74 0.47
N GLN A 5 8.19 1.69 -0.39
CA GLN A 5 8.21 3.11 -0.03
C GLN A 5 6.83 3.60 0.39
N LEU A 6 5.79 3.22 -0.34
CA LEU A 6 4.43 3.60 -0.01
C LEU A 6 3.98 3.02 1.33
N LEU A 7 4.31 1.75 1.58
CA LEU A 7 3.95 1.10 2.85
C LEU A 7 4.72 1.69 4.02
N ALA A 8 6.00 2.01 3.82
CA ALA A 8 6.79 2.66 4.86
C ALA A 8 6.22 4.04 5.21
N PHE A 9 5.82 4.79 4.19
CA PHE A 9 5.17 6.08 4.38
C PHE A 9 3.86 5.95 5.16
N SER A 10 3.06 4.96 4.82
CA SER A 10 1.81 4.68 5.52
C SER A 10 2.03 4.39 7.00
N VAL A 11 3.00 3.55 7.32
CA VAL A 11 3.31 3.19 8.70
C VAL A 11 3.82 4.40 9.47
N LYS A 12 4.68 5.18 8.86
CA LYS A 12 5.22 6.41 9.48
C LYS A 12 4.09 7.37 9.87
N ASN A 13 3.08 7.47 9.04
CA ASN A 13 1.97 8.39 9.29
C ASN A 13 0.84 7.73 10.07
N LYS A 14 1.06 6.55 10.62
CA LYS A 14 0.10 5.81 11.44
C LYS A 14 -1.20 5.53 10.70
N ALA A 15 -1.08 5.29 9.39
CA ALA A 15 -2.23 4.95 8.58
C ALA A 15 -2.69 3.52 8.89
N SER A 16 -4.00 3.33 8.94
CA SER A 16 -4.58 1.99 9.08
C SER A 16 -4.61 1.26 7.75
N ASP A 17 -4.76 1.98 6.66
CA ASP A 17 -4.90 1.40 5.33
C ASP A 17 -4.14 2.22 4.29
N LEU A 18 -3.68 1.53 3.25
CA LEU A 18 -3.20 2.13 2.01
C LEU A 18 -4.08 1.60 0.89
N HIS A 19 -4.56 2.50 0.04
CA HIS A 19 -5.41 2.15 -1.10
C HIS A 19 -4.69 2.50 -2.40
N LEU A 20 -4.59 1.53 -3.29
CA LEU A 20 -4.10 1.73 -4.64
C LEU A 20 -5.23 1.46 -5.61
N SER A 21 -5.41 2.33 -6.60
CA SER A 21 -6.46 2.16 -7.60
C SER A 21 -5.97 2.77 -8.90
N ALA A 22 -6.11 2.02 -9.99
CA ALA A 22 -5.74 2.51 -11.32
C ALA A 22 -6.46 3.81 -11.64
N GLY A 23 -5.72 4.82 -12.06
CA GLY A 23 -6.25 6.13 -12.40
C GLY A 23 -6.29 7.13 -11.25
N LEU A 24 -5.88 6.73 -10.07
CA LEU A 24 -5.91 7.60 -8.89
C LEU A 24 -4.54 7.62 -8.19
N PRO A 25 -4.23 8.72 -7.48
CA PRO A 25 -3.07 8.71 -6.61
C PRO A 25 -3.28 7.71 -5.46
N PRO A 26 -2.20 7.17 -4.89
CA PRO A 26 -2.32 6.35 -3.68
C PRO A 26 -2.98 7.16 -2.56
N MET A 27 -3.77 6.47 -1.75
CA MET A 27 -4.46 7.10 -0.62
C MET A 27 -4.19 6.33 0.65
N ILE A 28 -4.11 7.04 1.76
CA ILE A 28 -3.97 6.42 3.08
C ILE A 28 -5.13 6.86 3.97
N ARG A 29 -5.49 6.00 4.90
CA ARG A 29 -6.50 6.33 5.91
C ARG A 29 -5.78 6.55 7.25
N VAL A 30 -5.93 7.75 7.80
CA VAL A 30 -5.33 8.12 9.08
C VAL A 30 -6.45 8.59 10.00
N HIS A 31 -6.65 7.90 11.12
CA HIS A 31 -7.72 8.22 12.08
C HIS A 31 -9.09 8.35 11.42
N GLY A 32 -9.37 7.48 10.46
CA GLY A 32 -10.64 7.50 9.74
C GLY A 32 -10.70 8.46 8.56
N ASP A 33 -9.76 9.38 8.45
CA ASP A 33 -9.71 10.33 7.34
C ASP A 33 -8.92 9.75 6.17
N VAL A 34 -9.48 9.80 4.98
CA VAL A 34 -8.80 9.40 3.77
C VAL A 34 -8.01 10.58 3.23
N ARG A 35 -6.72 10.36 2.99
CA ARG A 35 -5.82 11.38 2.48
C ARG A 35 -5.05 10.81 1.30
N ARG A 36 -4.94 11.57 0.22
CA ARG A 36 -4.12 11.12 -0.89
C ARG A 36 -2.65 11.49 -0.64
N ILE A 37 -1.78 10.62 -1.14
CA ILE A 37 -0.36 10.90 -1.15
C ILE A 37 -0.07 11.81 -2.34
N ASN A 38 0.75 12.81 -2.13
CA ASN A 38 0.98 13.86 -3.12
C ASN A 38 1.96 13.38 -4.21
N VAL A 39 1.50 12.47 -5.03
CA VAL A 39 2.23 11.93 -6.18
C VAL A 39 1.26 11.79 -7.35
N ASP A 40 1.80 11.56 -8.54
CA ASP A 40 0.97 11.38 -9.72
C ASP A 40 0.04 10.16 -9.59
N PRO A 41 -1.11 10.20 -10.25
CA PRO A 41 -1.98 9.04 -10.31
C PRO A 41 -1.25 7.83 -10.89
N LEU A 42 -1.54 6.65 -10.34
CA LEU A 42 -0.96 5.39 -10.83
C LEU A 42 -1.85 4.81 -11.92
N ASP A 43 -1.25 4.34 -13.00
CA ASP A 43 -2.01 3.65 -14.03
C ASP A 43 -2.15 2.16 -13.66
N HIS A 44 -2.91 1.44 -14.49
CA HIS A 44 -3.14 0.00 -14.28
C HIS A 44 -1.82 -0.77 -14.20
N LYS A 45 -0.89 -0.49 -15.08
CA LYS A 45 0.40 -1.20 -15.10
C LYS A 45 1.19 -0.97 -13.82
N ALA A 46 1.20 0.25 -13.33
CA ALA A 46 1.93 0.59 -12.11
C ALA A 46 1.32 -0.13 -10.90
N VAL A 47 0.00 -0.10 -10.75
CA VAL A 47 -0.67 -0.78 -9.64
C VAL A 47 -0.43 -2.28 -9.74
N HIS A 48 -0.60 -2.86 -10.91
CA HIS A 48 -0.40 -4.28 -11.15
C HIS A 48 1.03 -4.71 -10.78
N ALA A 49 2.03 -3.95 -11.22
CA ALA A 49 3.42 -4.26 -10.93
C ALA A 49 3.73 -4.20 -9.44
N MET A 50 3.23 -3.19 -8.75
CA MET A 50 3.42 -3.05 -7.31
C MET A 50 2.83 -4.22 -6.53
N VAL A 51 1.64 -4.65 -6.91
CA VAL A 51 0.96 -5.75 -6.24
C VAL A 51 1.66 -7.07 -6.55
N TYR A 52 2.08 -7.27 -7.78
CA TYR A 52 2.81 -8.48 -8.19
C TYR A 52 4.13 -8.65 -7.45
N ASP A 53 4.83 -7.54 -7.17
CA ASP A 53 6.13 -7.58 -6.50
C ASP A 53 6.08 -8.25 -5.12
N ILE A 54 4.93 -8.18 -4.46
CA ILE A 54 4.78 -8.73 -3.11
C ILE A 54 4.04 -10.07 -3.10
N MET A 55 3.64 -10.58 -4.26
CA MET A 55 2.93 -11.85 -4.36
C MET A 55 3.89 -13.01 -4.53
N SER A 56 3.58 -14.13 -3.86
CA SER A 56 4.23 -15.41 -4.16
C SER A 56 3.72 -15.95 -5.50
N ASP A 57 4.37 -16.98 -6.02
CA ASP A 57 3.91 -17.62 -7.27
C ASP A 57 2.49 -18.16 -7.14
N THR A 58 2.15 -18.71 -5.99
CA THR A 58 0.81 -19.21 -5.71
C THR A 58 -0.22 -18.08 -5.75
N HIS A 59 0.12 -16.93 -5.13
CA HIS A 59 -0.77 -15.76 -5.13
C HIS A 59 -0.94 -15.20 -6.52
N ARG A 60 0.14 -15.13 -7.30
CA ARG A 60 0.09 -14.63 -8.67
C ARG A 60 -0.82 -15.48 -9.54
N LYS A 61 -0.70 -16.79 -9.42
CA LYS A 61 -1.52 -17.73 -10.17
C LYS A 61 -3.00 -17.58 -9.84
N HIS A 62 -3.31 -17.47 -8.55
CA HIS A 62 -4.68 -17.24 -8.09
C HIS A 62 -5.25 -15.92 -8.62
N TYR A 63 -4.45 -14.87 -8.54
CA TYR A 63 -4.85 -13.56 -9.00
C TYR A 63 -5.14 -13.54 -10.51
N GLU A 64 -4.29 -14.20 -11.31
CA GLU A 64 -4.49 -14.27 -12.75
C GLU A 64 -5.76 -15.06 -13.11
N GLU A 65 -6.08 -16.09 -12.34
CA GLU A 65 -7.24 -16.92 -12.61
C GLU A 65 -8.55 -16.27 -12.16
N PHE A 66 -8.56 -15.69 -10.96
CA PHE A 66 -9.79 -15.18 -10.35
C PHE A 66 -9.88 -13.65 -10.35
N LEU A 67 -8.84 -12.95 -10.76
CA LEU A 67 -8.74 -11.49 -10.78
C LEU A 67 -8.92 -10.89 -9.38
N GLU A 68 -8.63 -11.68 -8.36
CA GLU A 68 -8.73 -11.30 -6.96
C GLU A 68 -7.86 -12.24 -6.14
N VAL A 69 -7.19 -11.69 -5.13
CA VAL A 69 -6.45 -12.51 -4.17
C VAL A 69 -6.35 -11.76 -2.84
N ASP A 70 -6.43 -12.51 -1.75
CA ASP A 70 -6.30 -12.01 -0.38
C ASP A 70 -5.13 -12.77 0.26
N PHE A 71 -4.16 -12.02 0.78
CA PHE A 71 -2.99 -12.62 1.40
C PHE A 71 -2.38 -11.67 2.42
N SER A 72 -1.40 -12.15 3.17
CA SER A 72 -0.64 -11.30 4.08
C SER A 72 0.84 -11.44 3.80
N PHE A 73 1.59 -10.40 4.12
CA PHE A 73 3.04 -10.43 4.01
C PHE A 73 3.65 -9.48 5.04
N GLU A 74 4.93 -9.65 5.27
CA GLU A 74 5.64 -8.86 6.26
C GLU A 74 6.85 -8.18 5.63
N ILE A 75 7.08 -6.94 6.00
CA ILE A 75 8.33 -6.24 5.68
C ILE A 75 9.12 -6.18 6.97
N ASP A 76 10.28 -6.85 6.98
CA ASP A 76 11.14 -6.91 8.16
C ASP A 76 11.47 -5.52 8.68
N GLY A 77 11.31 -5.34 9.99
CA GLY A 77 11.61 -4.08 10.64
C GLY A 77 10.57 -2.99 10.41
N LEU A 78 9.49 -3.29 9.71
CA LEU A 78 8.46 -2.30 9.43
C LEU A 78 7.09 -2.72 9.98
N ALA A 79 6.43 -3.67 9.34
CA ALA A 79 5.10 -4.11 9.77
C ALA A 79 4.67 -5.32 8.97
N ARG A 80 3.58 -5.94 9.42
CA ARG A 80 2.87 -6.94 8.67
C ARG A 80 1.64 -6.30 8.04
N PHE A 81 1.28 -6.76 6.86
CA PHE A 81 0.16 -6.20 6.11
C PHE A 81 -0.76 -7.31 5.62
N ARG A 82 -2.05 -7.03 5.69
CA ARG A 82 -3.04 -7.84 5.01
C ARG A 82 -3.41 -7.15 3.71
N VAL A 83 -3.39 -7.89 2.61
CA VAL A 83 -3.57 -7.33 1.28
C VAL A 83 -4.78 -7.98 0.62
N ASN A 84 -5.63 -7.15 0.05
CA ASN A 84 -6.67 -7.60 -0.86
C ASN A 84 -6.41 -6.92 -2.20
N ALA A 85 -6.07 -7.71 -3.21
CA ALA A 85 -5.84 -7.23 -4.57
C ALA A 85 -6.98 -7.70 -5.46
N PHE A 86 -7.47 -6.81 -6.32
CA PHE A 86 -8.62 -7.12 -7.17
C PHE A 86 -8.60 -6.25 -8.41
N ASN A 87 -9.45 -6.58 -9.35
CA ASN A 87 -9.67 -5.76 -10.55
C ASN A 87 -11.03 -5.09 -10.47
N GLN A 88 -11.08 -3.86 -10.92
CA GLN A 88 -12.30 -3.08 -11.04
C GLN A 88 -12.37 -2.47 -12.42
N ALA A 89 -13.42 -1.69 -12.72
CA ALA A 89 -13.64 -1.15 -14.06
C ALA A 89 -12.45 -0.37 -14.60
N ARG A 90 -11.71 0.34 -13.74
CA ARG A 90 -10.56 1.13 -14.16
C ARG A 90 -9.27 0.35 -14.25
N GLY A 91 -9.24 -0.88 -13.74
CA GLY A 91 -8.07 -1.74 -13.74
C GLY A 91 -7.73 -2.28 -12.36
N ALA A 92 -6.45 -2.54 -12.12
CA ALA A 92 -6.00 -3.14 -10.87
C ALA A 92 -6.19 -2.20 -9.69
N ALA A 93 -6.51 -2.79 -8.54
CA ALA A 93 -6.66 -2.06 -7.28
C ALA A 93 -6.18 -2.96 -6.13
N ALA A 94 -5.82 -2.35 -5.02
CA ALA A 94 -5.43 -3.10 -3.83
C ALA A 94 -5.65 -2.27 -2.57
N VAL A 95 -5.97 -2.96 -1.49
CA VAL A 95 -6.08 -2.39 -0.16
C VAL A 95 -5.07 -3.11 0.72
N PHE A 96 -4.25 -2.32 1.40
CA PHE A 96 -3.24 -2.82 2.33
C PHE A 96 -3.63 -2.37 3.72
N ARG A 97 -3.91 -3.32 4.61
CA ARG A 97 -4.21 -3.00 6.00
C ARG A 97 -3.00 -3.28 6.87
N THR A 98 -2.54 -2.28 7.61
CA THR A 98 -1.44 -2.44 8.53
C THR A 98 -1.90 -3.24 9.74
N ILE A 99 -1.21 -4.35 10.03
CA ILE A 99 -1.48 -5.16 11.21
C ILE A 99 -0.52 -4.67 12.31
N PRO A 100 -1.04 -4.19 13.44
CA PRO A 100 -0.18 -3.69 14.51
C PRO A 100 0.82 -4.75 14.95
N SER A 101 2.07 -4.33 15.12
CA SER A 101 3.14 -5.19 15.60
C SER A 101 3.76 -4.57 16.83
N LYS A 102 3.96 -5.39 17.86
CA LYS A 102 4.60 -4.95 19.10
C LYS A 102 6.09 -4.69 18.92
N ILE A 103 6.64 -5.09 17.78
CA ILE A 103 8.07 -5.03 17.52
C ILE A 103 8.49 -3.66 17.00
N LEU A 104 7.55 -2.88 16.47
CA LEU A 104 7.87 -1.57 15.90
C LEU A 104 8.12 -0.54 16.99
N THR A 105 9.30 0.08 16.93
CA THR A 105 9.67 1.19 17.80
C THR A 105 9.62 2.48 17.02
N LEU A 106 9.62 3.61 17.74
CA LEU A 106 9.70 4.92 17.10
C LEU A 106 10.97 5.06 16.27
N GLU A 107 12.06 4.47 16.73
CA GLU A 107 13.32 4.50 16.00
C GLU A 107 13.21 3.79 14.66
N GLN A 108 12.57 2.66 14.63
CA GLN A 108 12.35 1.92 13.39
C GLN A 108 11.48 2.71 12.42
N LEU A 109 10.48 3.41 12.92
CA LEU A 109 9.59 4.22 12.10
C LEU A 109 10.26 5.48 11.57
N ASN A 110 11.27 5.99 12.26
CA ASN A 110 11.92 7.24 11.89
C ASN A 110 13.23 7.07 11.11
N ALA A 111 13.77 5.86 11.06
CA ALA A 111 15.10 5.63 10.53
C ALA A 111 15.27 5.87 9.02
N PRO A 112 14.40 5.40 8.14
CA PRO A 112 14.66 5.54 6.71
C PRO A 112 14.36 6.93 6.17
N LYS A 113 15.29 7.45 5.38
CA LYS A 113 15.14 8.74 4.72
C LYS A 113 14.06 8.77 3.65
N ILE A 114 13.64 7.62 3.18
CA ILE A 114 12.61 7.54 2.13
C ILE A 114 11.33 8.25 2.53
N PHE A 115 11.10 8.40 3.82
CA PHE A 115 9.91 9.08 4.31
C PHE A 115 9.88 10.57 3.96
N GLY A 116 11.04 11.18 3.75
CA GLY A 116 11.13 12.60 3.46
C GLY A 116 10.74 12.98 2.04
N GLU A 117 10.62 12.01 1.15
CA GLU A 117 10.31 12.26 -0.25
C GLU A 117 8.82 12.30 -0.56
N LEU A 118 8.01 11.84 0.37
CA LEU A 118 6.56 11.76 0.16
C LEU A 118 5.84 12.76 1.05
N GLU A 119 4.78 13.33 0.51
CA GLU A 119 3.94 14.28 1.22
C GLU A 119 2.49 13.82 1.19
N ILE A 120 1.77 14.17 2.25
CA ILE A 120 0.35 13.89 2.33
C ILE A 120 -0.41 15.09 1.80
N GLY A 121 -1.24 14.86 0.79
CA GLY A 121 -2.21 15.82 0.33
C GLY A 121 -3.57 15.49 0.91
N ARG A 122 -4.37 16.51 1.23
CA ARG A 122 -5.71 16.25 1.70
C ARG A 122 -6.58 15.73 0.56
N ALA A 123 -7.28 14.64 0.84
CA ALA A 123 -8.32 14.18 -0.05
C ALA A 123 -9.57 15.01 0.23
N HIS A 124 -10.03 15.74 -0.73
CA HIS A 124 -11.27 16.51 -0.59
C HIS A 124 -12.45 15.60 -0.84
N VAL A 125 -13.30 15.65 0.07
CA VAL A 125 -14.51 14.85 0.01
C VAL A 125 -15.70 15.77 -0.13
#